data_f9c883b0f32edf81a0e6d7e2f1e84204
#
_entry.id   f9c883b0f32edf81a0e6d7e2f1e84204
#
_cell.length_a   1.000
_cell.length_b   1.000
_cell.length_c   1.000
_cell.angle_alpha   90.00
_cell.angle_beta   90.00
_cell.angle_gamma   90.00
#
_symmetry.space_group_name_H-M   'P 1'
#
loop_
_entity.id
_entity.type
_entity.pdbx_description
1 polymer ?
#
loop_
_entity_poly.entity_id
_entity_poly.type
_entity_poly.pdbx_seq_one_letter_code
_entity_poly.pdbx_strand_id
1 'polypeptide(L)'
;MKFSDDELWEMMFGHTITRSWMVWSDGFCPDCTGETPMYTWEIDPFAIPWKVRCPHCAELFPKNDFHAYYRSALDGQGVFDPGRGDRALLFNAEHPEPDDPRHGFGVDDGEGYVENDRRWRFIGAYLVYGQWKQLILGGINHLSAAYVVSGKGSY
;
A
#
# COMPACT_ATOMS: atom_id res chain seq x y z
N MET A 1 -9.56 19.98 -9.83
CA MET A 1 -8.80 18.91 -9.13
C MET A 1 -9.13 17.59 -9.78
N LYS A 2 -8.21 16.61 -9.81
CA LYS A 2 -8.42 15.31 -10.42
C LYS A 2 -9.19 14.33 -9.51
N PHE A 3 -9.13 14.55 -8.20
CA PHE A 3 -9.75 13.72 -7.17
C PHE A 3 -10.66 14.55 -6.28
N SER A 4 -11.77 13.99 -5.83
CA SER A 4 -12.62 14.56 -4.79
C SER A 4 -11.98 14.36 -3.40
N ASP A 5 -12.51 15.07 -2.38
CA ASP A 5 -12.05 14.92 -1.01
C ASP A 5 -12.26 13.48 -0.49
N ASP A 6 -13.39 12.86 -0.85
CA ASP A 6 -13.68 11.47 -0.48
C ASP A 6 -12.69 10.49 -1.11
N GLU A 7 -12.36 10.66 -2.40
CA GLU A 7 -11.34 9.84 -3.07
C GLU A 7 -9.95 10.03 -2.44
N LEU A 8 -9.59 11.25 -2.02
CA LEU A 8 -8.33 11.50 -1.29
C LEU A 8 -8.34 10.83 0.08
N TRP A 9 -9.48 10.88 0.80
CA TRP A 9 -9.63 10.19 2.08
C TRP A 9 -9.51 8.67 1.97
N GLU A 10 -10.05 8.07 0.92
CA GLU A 10 -9.91 6.63 0.65
C GLU A 10 -8.46 6.20 0.36
N MET A 11 -7.62 7.13 -0.08
CA MET A 11 -6.19 6.90 -0.26
C MET A 11 -5.38 7.06 1.04
N MET A 12 -5.98 7.60 2.12
CA MET A 12 -5.28 7.86 3.37
C MET A 12 -5.22 6.63 4.28
N PHE A 13 -4.30 6.65 5.22
CA PHE A 13 -4.00 5.52 6.11
C PHE A 13 -4.20 5.86 7.59
N GLY A 14 -4.45 4.82 8.39
CA GLY A 14 -4.43 4.91 9.85
C GLY A 14 -3.01 4.88 10.43
N HIS A 15 -2.88 5.31 11.67
CA HIS A 15 -1.58 5.46 12.34
C HIS A 15 -1.02 4.17 12.96
N THR A 16 -1.79 3.10 13.03
CA THR A 16 -1.41 1.84 13.69
C THR A 16 -0.83 0.78 12.76
N ILE A 17 -0.83 1.01 11.43
CA ILE A 17 -0.21 0.09 10.49
C ILE A 17 1.32 0.21 10.57
N THR A 18 2.01 -0.92 10.62
CA THR A 18 3.48 -0.98 10.61
C THR A 18 4.05 -0.36 9.34
N ARG A 19 4.95 0.61 9.49
CA ARG A 19 5.61 1.30 8.38
C ARG A 19 7.01 0.76 8.14
N SER A 20 7.43 0.73 6.90
CA SER A 20 8.75 0.24 6.52
C SER A 20 9.37 1.09 5.42
N TRP A 21 10.69 1.32 5.52
CA TRP A 21 11.47 1.95 4.46
C TRP A 21 11.75 1.01 3.28
N MET A 22 11.53 -0.29 3.46
CA MET A 22 11.82 -1.32 2.46
C MET A 22 10.62 -2.24 2.29
N VAL A 23 10.38 -2.67 1.05
CA VAL A 23 9.37 -3.71 0.77
C VAL A 23 9.83 -5.06 1.34
N TRP A 24 11.13 -5.32 1.33
CA TRP A 24 11.73 -6.62 1.67
C TRP A 24 13.01 -6.46 2.49
N SER A 25 13.45 -7.54 3.11
CA SER A 25 14.77 -7.63 3.77
C SER A 25 15.83 -8.35 2.93
N ASP A 26 15.44 -9.22 1.97
CA ASP A 26 16.33 -10.14 1.25
C ASP A 26 16.63 -9.78 -0.22
N GLY A 27 15.97 -8.81 -0.78
CA GLY A 27 16.36 -8.21 -2.05
C GLY A 27 15.83 -8.83 -3.33
N PHE A 28 14.69 -9.48 -3.33
CA PHE A 28 14.10 -10.01 -4.56
C PHE A 28 12.56 -10.02 -4.52
N CYS A 29 11.97 -10.15 -5.70
CA CYS A 29 10.52 -10.31 -5.84
C CYS A 29 10.11 -11.74 -5.45
N PRO A 30 9.04 -11.94 -4.66
CA PRO A 30 8.59 -13.27 -4.27
C PRO A 30 8.03 -14.09 -5.44
N ASP A 31 7.58 -13.44 -6.52
CA ASP A 31 7.03 -14.13 -7.70
C ASP A 31 8.12 -14.50 -8.71
N CYS A 32 8.79 -13.50 -9.29
CA CYS A 32 9.75 -13.75 -10.38
C CYS A 32 11.19 -14.02 -9.89
N THR A 33 11.45 -13.93 -8.59
CA THR A 33 12.78 -14.04 -7.98
C THR A 33 13.83 -13.04 -8.53
N GLY A 34 13.40 -12.05 -9.29
CA GLY A 34 14.26 -10.98 -9.80
C GLY A 34 14.85 -10.18 -8.65
N GLU A 35 16.14 -9.90 -8.70
CA GLU A 35 16.83 -9.09 -7.70
C GLU A 35 16.24 -7.68 -7.69
N THR A 36 15.70 -7.28 -6.55
CA THR A 36 15.01 -6.01 -6.37
C THR A 36 15.69 -5.25 -5.23
N PRO A 37 16.79 -4.54 -5.51
CA PRO A 37 17.50 -3.78 -4.50
C PRO A 37 16.61 -2.75 -3.80
N MET A 38 17.06 -2.28 -2.65
CA MET A 38 16.38 -1.28 -1.85
C MET A 38 15.87 -0.10 -2.71
N TYR A 39 14.61 0.27 -2.54
CA TYR A 39 13.93 1.39 -3.22
C TYR A 39 13.68 1.24 -4.73
N THR A 40 13.80 0.06 -5.30
CA THR A 40 13.54 -0.16 -6.73
C THR A 40 12.08 -0.54 -7.05
N TRP A 41 11.30 -0.89 -6.04
CA TRP A 41 9.86 -1.12 -6.20
C TRP A 41 9.16 0.16 -6.67
N GLU A 42 8.30 0.03 -7.68
CA GLU A 42 7.51 1.15 -8.17
C GLU A 42 6.30 1.40 -7.25
N ILE A 43 6.21 2.61 -6.72
CA ILE A 43 5.14 3.03 -5.82
C ILE A 43 4.55 4.33 -6.35
N ASP A 44 3.28 4.28 -6.78
CA ASP A 44 2.51 5.43 -7.27
C ASP A 44 1.09 5.37 -6.73
N PRO A 45 0.74 6.16 -5.70
CA PRO A 45 -0.57 6.12 -5.06
C PRO A 45 -1.70 6.65 -5.96
N PHE A 46 -1.38 7.39 -7.03
CA PHE A 46 -2.36 7.92 -7.97
C PHE A 46 -2.71 6.92 -9.07
N ALA A 47 -1.74 6.10 -9.49
CA ALA A 47 -1.91 5.13 -10.57
C ALA A 47 -2.27 3.74 -10.04
N ILE A 48 -1.68 3.33 -8.92
CA ILE A 48 -1.81 1.99 -8.31
C ILE A 48 -2.01 2.10 -6.80
N PRO A 49 -3.13 2.67 -6.33
CA PRO A 49 -3.38 2.87 -4.91
C PRO A 49 -3.33 1.55 -4.15
N TRP A 50 -2.76 1.58 -2.95
CA TRP A 50 -2.60 0.43 -2.04
C TRP A 50 -1.80 -0.76 -2.58
N LYS A 51 -0.99 -0.52 -3.63
CA LYS A 51 -0.14 -1.53 -4.26
C LYS A 51 1.28 -1.01 -4.46
N VAL A 52 2.21 -1.94 -4.60
CA VAL A 52 3.57 -1.71 -5.12
C VAL A 52 3.77 -2.63 -6.32
N ARG A 53 4.58 -2.21 -7.29
CA ARG A 53 4.84 -2.98 -8.51
C ARG A 53 6.28 -3.46 -8.55
N CYS A 54 6.47 -4.73 -8.91
CA CYS A 54 7.79 -5.27 -9.19
C CYS A 54 8.35 -4.66 -10.49
N PRO A 55 9.60 -4.15 -10.51
CA PRO A 55 10.20 -3.56 -11.72
C PRO A 55 10.58 -4.60 -12.78
N HIS A 56 10.60 -5.89 -12.45
CA HIS A 56 11.01 -6.97 -13.36
C HIS A 56 9.84 -7.65 -14.05
N CYS A 57 8.84 -8.08 -13.27
CA CYS A 57 7.69 -8.83 -13.80
C CYS A 57 6.41 -7.98 -13.88
N ALA A 58 6.43 -6.76 -13.38
CA ALA A 58 5.29 -5.84 -13.29
C ALA A 58 4.14 -6.34 -12.38
N GLU A 59 4.33 -7.44 -11.65
CA GLU A 59 3.35 -7.95 -10.69
C GLU A 59 3.07 -6.94 -9.58
N LEU A 60 1.80 -6.85 -9.20
CA LEU A 60 1.31 -5.96 -8.14
C LEU A 60 1.18 -6.69 -6.81
N PHE A 61 1.63 -6.05 -5.74
CA PHE A 61 1.50 -6.55 -4.37
C PHE A 61 0.97 -5.46 -3.43
N PRO A 62 0.28 -5.84 -2.34
CA PRO A 62 -0.14 -7.20 -2.00
C PRO A 62 -1.17 -7.75 -2.97
N LYS A 63 -1.35 -9.08 -2.98
CA LYS A 63 -2.30 -9.77 -3.87
C LYS A 63 -3.75 -9.70 -3.38
N ASN A 64 -3.98 -9.48 -2.09
CA ASN A 64 -5.31 -9.24 -1.55
C ASN A 64 -5.80 -7.80 -1.81
N ASP A 65 -7.09 -7.57 -1.66
CA ASP A 65 -7.66 -6.22 -1.53
C ASP A 65 -7.36 -5.68 -0.11
N PHE A 66 -6.14 -5.12 0.05
CA PHE A 66 -5.73 -4.59 1.34
C PHE A 66 -6.57 -3.39 1.77
N HIS A 67 -7.07 -2.56 0.85
CA HIS A 67 -7.90 -1.41 1.21
C HIS A 67 -9.23 -1.85 1.83
N ALA A 68 -9.91 -2.84 1.24
CA ALA A 68 -11.12 -3.41 1.84
C ALA A 68 -10.83 -4.03 3.21
N TYR A 69 -9.74 -4.79 3.36
CA TYR A 69 -9.30 -5.34 4.64
C TYR A 69 -9.03 -4.24 5.67
N TYR A 70 -8.27 -3.22 5.31
CA TYR A 70 -7.99 -2.05 6.16
C TYR A 70 -9.28 -1.39 6.66
N ARG A 71 -10.24 -1.13 5.77
CA ARG A 71 -11.52 -0.53 6.14
C ARG A 71 -12.35 -1.41 7.07
N SER A 72 -12.32 -2.72 6.89
CA SER A 72 -13.02 -3.67 7.78
C SER A 72 -12.43 -3.68 9.20
N ALA A 73 -11.16 -3.30 9.34
CA ALA A 73 -10.41 -3.32 10.59
C ALA A 73 -10.43 -1.98 11.34
N LEU A 74 -11.08 -0.94 10.82
CA LEU A 74 -11.19 0.34 11.50
C LEU A 74 -12.16 0.28 12.68
N ASP A 75 -11.79 0.88 13.80
CA ASP A 75 -12.71 1.11 14.92
C ASP A 75 -13.60 2.37 14.69
N GLY A 76 -14.47 2.67 15.63
CA GLY A 76 -15.34 3.84 15.57
C GLY A 76 -14.62 5.20 15.61
N GLN A 77 -13.32 5.21 15.81
CA GLN A 77 -12.45 6.39 15.80
C GLN A 77 -11.52 6.42 14.57
N GLY A 78 -11.65 5.45 13.65
CA GLY A 78 -10.83 5.32 12.46
C GLY A 78 -9.42 4.77 12.73
N VAL A 79 -9.24 4.07 13.86
CA VAL A 79 -7.97 3.41 14.19
C VAL A 79 -7.97 1.98 13.64
N PHE A 80 -6.94 1.62 12.90
CA PHE A 80 -6.77 0.28 12.37
C PHE A 80 -6.36 -0.70 13.48
N ASP A 81 -7.14 -1.78 13.62
CA ASP A 81 -6.85 -2.91 14.49
C ASP A 81 -6.95 -4.21 13.69
N PRO A 82 -5.82 -4.86 13.34
CA PRO A 82 -5.84 -6.08 12.53
C PRO A 82 -6.60 -7.23 13.19
N GLY A 83 -6.75 -7.21 14.53
CA GLY A 83 -7.56 -8.19 15.26
C GLY A 83 -9.06 -8.11 14.96
N ARG A 84 -9.54 -6.99 14.43
CA ARG A 84 -10.94 -6.74 14.04
C ARG A 84 -11.21 -6.96 12.56
N GLY A 85 -10.15 -7.01 11.76
CA GLY A 85 -10.24 -7.10 10.31
C GLY A 85 -10.96 -8.36 9.83
N ASP A 86 -11.73 -8.23 8.76
CA ASP A 86 -12.38 -9.35 8.11
C ASP A 86 -11.34 -10.24 7.42
N ARG A 87 -11.01 -11.34 8.07
CA ARG A 87 -10.02 -12.29 7.58
C ARG A 87 -10.44 -13.00 6.27
N ALA A 88 -11.72 -12.96 5.90
CA ALA A 88 -12.20 -13.46 4.63
C ALA A 88 -11.66 -12.65 3.43
N LEU A 89 -11.11 -11.45 3.68
CA LEU A 89 -10.44 -10.61 2.67
C LEU A 89 -8.94 -10.91 2.53
N LEU A 90 -8.39 -11.79 3.36
CA LEU A 90 -6.97 -12.15 3.34
C LEU A 90 -6.70 -13.34 2.40
N PHE A 91 -6.92 -13.14 1.13
CA PHE A 91 -6.63 -14.11 0.07
C PHE A 91 -6.09 -13.41 -1.19
N ASN A 92 -5.40 -14.16 -2.04
CA ASN A 92 -4.95 -13.68 -3.33
C ASN A 92 -6.15 -13.55 -4.28
N ALA A 93 -6.50 -12.33 -4.65
CA ALA A 93 -7.66 -12.04 -5.50
C ALA A 93 -7.54 -12.61 -6.93
N GLU A 94 -6.34 -12.93 -7.38
CA GLU A 94 -6.08 -13.61 -8.66
C GLU A 94 -6.27 -15.13 -8.56
N HIS A 95 -6.27 -15.68 -7.33
CA HIS A 95 -6.42 -17.10 -6.99
C HIS A 95 -7.42 -17.27 -5.83
N PRO A 96 -8.73 -16.99 -6.07
CA PRO A 96 -9.72 -16.91 -4.99
C PRO A 96 -10.13 -18.27 -4.41
N GLU A 97 -9.90 -19.36 -5.13
CA GLU A 97 -10.32 -20.69 -4.67
C GLU A 97 -9.47 -21.15 -3.48
N PRO A 98 -10.11 -21.58 -2.37
CA PRO A 98 -9.38 -21.94 -1.14
C PRO A 98 -8.40 -23.11 -1.29
N ASP A 99 -8.59 -23.97 -2.28
CA ASP A 99 -7.72 -25.11 -2.59
C ASP A 99 -6.62 -24.76 -3.61
N ASP A 100 -6.60 -23.55 -4.16
CA ASP A 100 -5.52 -23.09 -5.02
C ASP A 100 -4.23 -22.91 -4.21
N PRO A 101 -3.10 -23.51 -4.63
CA PRO A 101 -1.81 -23.38 -3.94
C PRO A 101 -1.34 -21.91 -3.79
N ARG A 102 -1.81 -21.01 -4.65
CA ARG A 102 -1.48 -19.59 -4.60
C ARG A 102 -2.49 -18.74 -3.84
N HIS A 103 -3.51 -19.34 -3.23
CA HIS A 103 -4.56 -18.61 -2.49
C HIS A 103 -4.00 -17.67 -1.41
N GLY A 104 -2.97 -18.06 -0.69
CA GLY A 104 -2.30 -17.24 0.33
C GLY A 104 -1.07 -16.47 -0.18
N PHE A 105 -0.69 -16.63 -1.45
CA PHE A 105 0.52 -16.02 -1.99
C PHE A 105 0.41 -14.50 -2.09
N GLY A 106 1.40 -13.78 -1.57
CA GLY A 106 1.48 -12.32 -1.67
C GLY A 106 0.45 -11.55 -0.84
N VAL A 107 -0.21 -12.20 0.11
CA VAL A 107 -1.22 -11.58 0.98
C VAL A 107 -0.55 -10.82 2.12
N ASP A 108 -0.91 -9.55 2.31
CA ASP A 108 -0.42 -8.68 3.40
C ASP A 108 -1.59 -8.36 4.34
N ASP A 109 -1.39 -8.54 5.64
CA ASP A 109 -2.38 -8.24 6.69
C ASP A 109 -2.05 -6.95 7.48
N GLY A 110 -1.06 -6.18 7.00
CA GLY A 110 -0.53 -5.00 7.68
C GLY A 110 0.83 -5.24 8.33
N GLU A 111 1.17 -6.49 8.63
CA GLU A 111 2.49 -6.89 9.13
C GLU A 111 3.43 -7.37 8.02
N GLY A 112 2.90 -7.58 6.82
CA GLY A 112 3.61 -8.01 5.64
C GLY A 112 3.32 -9.44 5.23
N TYR A 113 3.69 -9.79 4.00
CA TYR A 113 3.67 -11.16 3.48
C TYR A 113 4.87 -11.95 3.99
N VAL A 114 4.65 -13.19 4.44
CA VAL A 114 5.70 -14.08 4.95
C VAL A 114 5.73 -15.37 4.15
N GLU A 115 6.90 -15.73 3.65
CA GLU A 115 7.17 -17.00 2.97
C GLU A 115 8.60 -17.48 3.27
N ASN A 116 8.77 -18.75 3.66
CA ASN A 116 10.08 -19.36 3.95
C ASN A 116 10.95 -18.51 4.90
N ASP A 117 10.38 -18.04 6.01
CA ASP A 117 11.02 -17.18 7.01
C ASP A 117 11.45 -15.77 6.51
N ARG A 118 11.06 -15.41 5.29
CA ARG A 118 11.26 -14.08 4.72
C ARG A 118 10.00 -13.25 4.83
N ARG A 119 10.16 -11.93 4.97
CA ARG A 119 9.03 -11.02 5.09
C ARG A 119 9.14 -9.86 4.10
N TRP A 120 8.09 -9.62 3.34
CA TRP A 120 7.91 -8.45 2.48
C TRP A 120 6.90 -7.51 3.08
N ARG A 121 7.26 -6.24 3.22
CA ARG A 121 6.40 -5.20 3.80
C ARG A 121 5.87 -4.29 2.70
N PHE A 122 4.99 -4.82 1.86
CA PHE A 122 4.43 -4.09 0.72
C PHE A 122 3.69 -2.83 1.17
N ILE A 123 2.72 -2.99 2.06
CA ILE A 123 1.92 -1.89 2.59
C ILE A 123 2.77 -0.97 3.46
N GLY A 124 3.66 -1.50 4.27
CA GLY A 124 4.57 -0.69 5.07
C GLY A 124 5.38 0.31 4.24
N ALA A 125 5.94 -0.13 3.11
CA ALA A 125 6.68 0.72 2.17
C ALA A 125 5.74 1.67 1.38
N TYR A 126 4.58 1.19 0.94
CA TYR A 126 3.57 2.02 0.27
C TYR A 126 3.13 3.21 1.15
N LEU A 127 2.94 3.00 2.45
CA LEU A 127 2.56 4.08 3.38
C LEU A 127 3.63 5.18 3.45
N VAL A 128 4.91 4.82 3.45
CA VAL A 128 6.01 5.80 3.50
C VAL A 128 6.19 6.52 2.17
N TYR A 129 6.31 5.79 1.06
CA TYR A 129 6.67 6.37 -0.24
C TYR A 129 5.48 6.87 -1.03
N GLY A 130 4.38 6.14 -1.03
CA GLY A 130 3.17 6.53 -1.73
C GLY A 130 2.41 7.61 -0.96
N GLN A 131 1.85 7.26 0.17
CA GLN A 131 0.95 8.17 0.86
C GLN A 131 1.68 9.32 1.53
N TRP A 132 2.69 9.07 2.36
CA TRP A 132 3.36 10.13 3.06
C TRP A 132 4.16 11.05 2.13
N LYS A 133 5.07 10.50 1.33
CA LYS A 133 5.95 11.33 0.48
C LYS A 133 5.21 11.93 -0.72
N GLN A 134 4.44 11.15 -1.44
CA GLN A 134 3.83 11.62 -2.70
C GLN A 134 2.50 12.35 -2.44
N LEU A 135 1.55 11.77 -1.69
CA LEU A 135 0.26 12.41 -1.46
C LEU A 135 0.41 13.60 -0.49
N ILE A 136 0.92 13.38 0.72
CA ILE A 136 0.93 14.42 1.75
C ILE A 136 2.01 15.47 1.48
N LEU A 137 3.29 15.09 1.53
CA LEU A 137 4.37 16.07 1.37
C LEU A 137 4.40 16.68 -0.03
N GLY A 138 4.20 15.88 -1.07
CA GLY A 138 4.09 16.36 -2.45
C GLY A 138 2.90 17.29 -2.63
N GLY A 139 1.74 16.92 -2.10
CA GLY A 139 0.52 17.73 -2.12
C GLY A 139 0.72 19.09 -1.45
N ILE A 140 1.25 19.11 -0.23
CA ILE A 140 1.54 20.36 0.51
C ILE A 140 2.48 21.25 -0.30
N ASN A 141 3.55 20.71 -0.88
CA ASN A 141 4.50 21.47 -1.67
C ASN A 141 3.85 22.09 -2.93
N HIS A 142 3.03 21.30 -3.66
CA HIS A 142 2.33 21.77 -4.85
C HIS A 142 1.28 22.85 -4.53
N LEU A 143 0.49 22.66 -3.47
CA LEU A 143 -0.50 23.63 -3.04
C LEU A 143 0.16 24.93 -2.56
N SER A 144 1.25 24.83 -1.80
CA SER A 144 2.02 26.01 -1.37
C SER A 144 2.61 26.78 -2.55
N ALA A 145 3.17 26.10 -3.53
CA ALA A 145 3.69 26.73 -4.75
C ALA A 145 2.57 27.41 -5.56
N ALA A 146 1.42 26.74 -5.71
CA ALA A 146 0.26 27.31 -6.38
C ALA A 146 -0.27 28.56 -5.67
N TYR A 147 -0.29 28.57 -4.33
CA TYR A 147 -0.65 29.76 -3.55
C TYR A 147 0.31 30.91 -3.77
N VAL A 148 1.63 30.68 -3.70
CA VAL A 148 2.65 31.71 -3.91
C VAL A 148 2.51 32.37 -5.29
N VAL A 149 2.22 31.58 -6.34
CA VAL A 149 2.09 32.11 -7.72
C VAL A 149 0.77 32.82 -7.94
N SER A 150 -0.33 32.30 -7.41
CA SER A 150 -1.68 32.78 -7.73
C SER A 150 -2.28 33.74 -6.70
N GLY A 151 -1.80 33.73 -5.46
CA GLY A 151 -2.37 34.44 -4.32
C GLY A 151 -3.76 33.95 -3.89
N LYS A 152 -4.25 32.83 -4.44
CA LYS A 152 -5.57 32.27 -4.12
C LYS A 152 -5.49 31.29 -2.97
N GLY A 153 -6.27 31.52 -1.91
CA GLY A 153 -6.34 30.63 -0.74
C GLY A 153 -7.32 29.45 -0.88
N SER A 154 -7.79 29.16 -2.10
CA SER A 154 -8.76 28.09 -2.40
C SER A 154 -8.12 26.82 -2.96
N TYR A 155 -6.94 26.48 -2.44
CA TYR A 155 -6.24 25.24 -2.81
C TYR A 155 -6.28 24.25 -1.64
#